data_9feb35ec3c5c6b72924c1a2b64e57e1d
#
_entry.id   9feb35ec3c5c6b72924c1a2b64e57e1d
#
_cell.length_a   1.000
_cell.length_b   1.000
_cell.length_c   1.000
_cell.angle_alpha   90.00
_cell.angle_beta   90.00
_cell.angle_gamma   90.00
#
_symmetry.space_group_name_H-M   'P 1'
#
loop_
_entity.id
_entity.type
_entity.pdbx_description
1 polymer ?
#
loop_
_entity_poly.entity_id
_entity_poly.type
_entity_poly.pdbx_seq_one_letter_code
_entity_poly.pdbx_strand_id
1 'polypeptide(L)'
;QSCEINNLKPVCFDFKEIPAADFSSVVGSAVTTHKITKTVTIECENLGILNTDDISTSFYATEPNTDNSMVVTSNSNVGIKIYDKNNKEIKVNGGELPTDMDKSTVYGEKSGSVTFSAAPASLTGARPAPGQFTATATITVEIVR
;
A
#
# COMPACT_ATOMS: atom_id res chain seq x y z
N GLN A 1 -16.19 -16.43 9.57
CA GLN A 1 -15.96 -15.40 8.55
C GLN A 1 -14.56 -14.85 8.70
N SER A 2 -13.71 -15.09 7.74
CA SER A 2 -12.33 -14.59 7.77
C SER A 2 -11.80 -14.35 6.37
N CYS A 3 -10.96 -13.33 6.25
CA CYS A 3 -10.23 -13.03 5.03
C CYS A 3 -8.73 -12.98 5.30
N GLU A 4 -7.95 -13.45 4.33
CA GLU A 4 -6.50 -13.38 4.34
C GLU A 4 -6.03 -12.55 3.15
N ILE A 5 -4.94 -11.81 3.34
CA ILE A 5 -4.30 -11.07 2.27
C ILE A 5 -2.92 -11.66 2.00
N ASN A 6 -2.60 -11.86 0.72
CA ASN A 6 -1.31 -12.36 0.24
C ASN A 6 -0.86 -13.68 0.91
N ASN A 7 -1.83 -14.56 1.23
CA ASN A 7 -1.58 -15.83 1.94
C ASN A 7 -0.79 -15.64 3.24
N LEU A 8 -1.05 -14.55 3.96
CA LEU A 8 -0.35 -14.17 5.19
C LEU A 8 1.15 -13.90 5.01
N LYS A 9 1.61 -13.74 3.77
CA LYS A 9 3.01 -13.40 3.47
C LYS A 9 3.18 -11.89 3.36
N PRO A 10 4.35 -11.36 3.75
CA PRO A 10 4.62 -9.95 3.55
C PRO A 10 4.72 -9.60 2.07
N VAL A 11 4.36 -8.36 1.74
CA VAL A 11 4.56 -7.78 0.42
C VAL A 11 5.78 -6.88 0.49
N CYS A 12 6.75 -7.13 -0.38
CA CYS A 12 8.00 -6.38 -0.39
C CYS A 12 8.11 -5.52 -1.64
N PHE A 13 8.53 -4.27 -1.46
CA PHE A 13 8.89 -3.37 -2.54
C PHE A 13 10.40 -3.13 -2.46
N ASP A 14 11.13 -3.57 -3.47
CA ASP A 14 12.57 -3.33 -3.57
C ASP A 14 12.82 -2.23 -4.59
N PHE A 15 13.06 -1.01 -4.11
CA PHE A 15 13.33 0.13 -4.98
C PHE A 15 14.77 0.16 -5.49
N LYS A 16 15.62 -0.76 -5.00
CA LYS A 16 17.05 -0.81 -5.30
C LYS A 16 17.75 0.51 -4.94
N GLU A 17 18.82 0.86 -5.62
CA GLU A 17 19.49 2.13 -5.39
C GLU A 17 18.80 3.25 -6.14
N ILE A 18 18.49 4.33 -5.43
CA ILE A 18 17.91 5.53 -6.02
C ILE A 18 18.92 6.65 -5.83
N PRO A 19 19.43 7.27 -6.92
CA PRO A 19 20.32 8.41 -6.78
C PRO A 19 19.68 9.52 -5.96
N ALA A 20 20.42 10.09 -5.02
CA ALA A 20 19.93 11.18 -4.19
C ALA A 20 19.45 12.38 -5.03
N ALA A 21 20.08 12.57 -6.19
CA ALA A 21 19.70 13.64 -7.12
C ALA A 21 18.32 13.46 -7.76
N ASP A 22 17.74 12.25 -7.71
CA ASP A 22 16.40 11.99 -8.24
C ASP A 22 15.29 12.52 -7.32
N PHE A 23 15.64 12.84 -6.07
CA PHE A 23 14.68 13.41 -5.12
C PHE A 23 14.57 14.92 -5.32
N SER A 24 13.36 15.40 -5.36
CA SER A 24 13.04 16.83 -5.44
C SER A 24 13.31 17.53 -4.10
N SER A 25 13.58 18.83 -4.16
CA SER A 25 13.59 19.68 -2.96
C SER A 25 12.19 20.07 -2.46
N VAL A 26 11.17 19.67 -3.19
CA VAL A 26 9.76 19.93 -2.80
C VAL A 26 9.25 18.75 -1.97
N VAL A 27 8.84 19.05 -0.74
CA VAL A 27 8.27 18.06 0.16
C VAL A 27 7.05 17.37 -0.48
N GLY A 28 7.01 16.07 -0.42
CA GLY A 28 5.92 15.26 -0.97
C GLY A 28 6.03 14.95 -2.45
N SER A 29 7.07 15.42 -3.12
CA SER A 29 7.29 15.10 -4.53
C SER A 29 7.82 13.67 -4.67
N ALA A 30 7.10 12.84 -5.43
CA ALA A 30 7.45 11.44 -5.63
C ALA A 30 8.46 11.26 -6.77
N VAL A 31 9.34 10.26 -6.60
CA VAL A 31 10.26 9.80 -7.64
C VAL A 31 9.51 8.74 -8.45
N THR A 32 8.71 9.20 -9.41
CA THR A 32 7.78 8.33 -10.14
C THR A 32 8.46 7.32 -11.05
N THR A 33 9.71 7.59 -11.46
CA THR A 33 10.51 6.65 -12.24
C THR A 33 10.85 5.37 -11.46
N HIS A 34 10.76 5.41 -10.14
CA HIS A 34 10.98 4.26 -9.26
C HIS A 34 9.69 3.71 -8.65
N LYS A 35 8.54 4.12 -9.15
CA LYS A 35 7.25 3.62 -8.69
C LYS A 35 7.09 2.15 -9.05
N ILE A 36 6.70 1.34 -8.07
CA ILE A 36 6.49 -0.10 -8.24
C ILE A 36 5.04 -0.42 -7.96
N THR A 37 4.43 -1.20 -8.84
CA THR A 37 3.05 -1.67 -8.70
C THR A 37 3.04 -3.15 -8.36
N LYS A 38 2.22 -3.55 -7.39
CA LYS A 38 2.02 -4.94 -7.01
C LYS A 38 0.56 -5.26 -6.86
N THR A 39 0.23 -6.52 -7.12
CA THR A 39 -1.09 -7.07 -6.90
C THR A 39 -0.99 -8.17 -5.86
N VAL A 40 -1.82 -8.09 -4.82
CA VAL A 40 -1.87 -9.10 -3.77
C VAL A 40 -3.22 -9.78 -3.77
N THR A 41 -3.25 -11.04 -3.36
CA THR A 41 -4.48 -11.84 -3.32
C THR A 41 -5.25 -11.58 -2.04
N ILE A 42 -6.57 -11.68 -2.15
CA ILE A 42 -7.48 -11.74 -1.00
C ILE A 42 -8.23 -13.07 -1.10
N GLU A 43 -8.26 -13.82 -0.01
CA GLU A 43 -9.03 -15.04 0.10
C GLU A 43 -9.90 -15.00 1.35
N CYS A 44 -11.19 -15.19 1.17
CA CYS A 44 -12.16 -15.15 2.25
C CYS A 44 -12.91 -16.46 2.34
N GLU A 45 -13.13 -16.93 3.56
CA GLU A 45 -13.85 -18.15 3.86
C GLU A 45 -15.07 -17.89 4.74
N ASN A 46 -16.06 -18.77 4.66
CA ASN A 46 -17.23 -18.75 5.53
C ASN A 46 -18.01 -17.41 5.49
N LEU A 47 -18.04 -16.76 4.31
CA LEU A 47 -18.76 -15.50 4.16
C LEU A 47 -20.27 -15.66 4.05
N GLY A 48 -20.75 -16.87 3.80
CA GLY A 48 -22.18 -17.11 3.57
C GLY A 48 -22.63 -16.42 2.28
N ILE A 49 -23.66 -15.59 2.38
CA ILE A 49 -24.28 -14.88 1.26
C ILE A 49 -23.80 -13.41 1.15
N LEU A 50 -22.62 -13.10 1.68
CA LEU A 50 -22.08 -11.73 1.59
C LEU A 50 -21.84 -11.32 0.15
N ASN A 51 -22.09 -10.06 -0.11
CA ASN A 51 -21.71 -9.44 -1.38
C ASN A 51 -20.21 -9.11 -1.38
N THR A 52 -19.61 -9.05 -2.56
CA THR A 52 -18.21 -8.65 -2.69
C THR A 52 -17.97 -7.20 -2.24
N ASP A 53 -19.01 -6.36 -2.27
CA ASP A 53 -18.95 -4.98 -1.80
C ASP A 53 -18.82 -4.87 -0.27
N ASP A 54 -19.02 -5.97 0.45
CA ASP A 54 -18.84 -6.01 1.90
C ASP A 54 -17.37 -6.18 2.30
N ILE A 55 -16.47 -6.37 1.34
CA ILE A 55 -15.04 -6.54 1.58
C ILE A 55 -14.34 -5.21 1.35
N SER A 56 -13.64 -4.74 2.37
CA SER A 56 -12.88 -3.48 2.33
C SER A 56 -11.45 -3.71 2.74
N THR A 57 -10.50 -3.01 2.09
CA THR A 57 -9.09 -3.05 2.46
C THR A 57 -8.59 -1.65 2.77
N SER A 58 -7.75 -1.56 3.80
CA SER A 58 -7.16 -0.30 4.26
C SER A 58 -5.67 -0.46 4.50
N PHE A 59 -4.92 0.60 4.24
CA PHE A 59 -3.47 0.65 4.38
C PHE A 59 -3.09 1.39 5.67
N TYR A 60 -2.21 0.79 6.47
CA TYR A 60 -1.71 1.38 7.70
C TYR A 60 -0.19 1.32 7.74
N ALA A 61 0.46 2.47 7.68
CA ALA A 61 1.89 2.60 7.92
C ALA A 61 2.18 2.38 9.41
N THR A 62 3.30 1.73 9.72
CA THR A 62 3.79 1.65 11.10
C THR A 62 4.17 3.05 11.60
N GLU A 63 4.81 3.83 10.74
CA GLU A 63 5.15 5.23 11.02
C GLU A 63 4.64 6.13 9.89
N PRO A 64 3.40 6.65 9.99
CA PRO A 64 2.97 7.68 9.07
C PRO A 64 3.60 9.02 9.41
N ASN A 65 3.78 9.90 8.40
CA ASN A 65 4.20 11.27 8.67
C ASN A 65 3.04 12.09 9.26
N THR A 66 3.28 13.35 9.57
CA THR A 66 2.35 14.20 10.33
C THR A 66 0.96 14.33 9.67
N ASP A 67 0.90 14.46 8.34
CA ASP A 67 -0.36 14.61 7.61
C ASP A 67 -0.89 13.30 7.00
N ASN A 68 -0.25 12.18 7.31
CA ASN A 68 -0.59 10.85 6.81
C ASN A 68 -0.46 10.70 5.29
N SER A 69 0.35 11.54 4.64
CA SER A 69 0.55 11.48 3.19
C SER A 69 1.66 10.51 2.79
N MET A 70 2.59 10.20 3.70
CA MET A 70 3.75 9.35 3.42
C MET A 70 4.07 8.42 4.57
N VAL A 71 4.61 7.25 4.22
CA VAL A 71 5.25 6.34 5.18
C VAL A 71 6.64 6.87 5.48
N VAL A 72 6.99 7.00 6.76
CA VAL A 72 8.34 7.35 7.19
C VAL A 72 9.24 6.12 7.03
N THR A 73 10.47 6.35 6.57
CA THR A 73 11.46 5.28 6.35
C THR A 73 12.65 5.41 7.31
N SER A 74 13.54 4.44 7.26
CA SER A 74 14.80 4.50 8.01
C SER A 74 15.73 5.63 7.55
N ASN A 75 15.50 6.19 6.34
CA ASN A 75 16.18 7.41 5.91
C ASN A 75 15.30 8.61 6.25
N SER A 76 15.80 9.52 7.07
CA SER A 76 15.02 10.65 7.60
C SER A 76 14.53 11.65 6.55
N ASN A 77 15.05 11.59 5.33
CA ASN A 77 14.69 12.49 4.23
C ASN A 77 13.85 11.77 3.15
N VAL A 78 13.59 10.47 3.33
CA VAL A 78 12.84 9.67 2.35
C VAL A 78 11.53 9.22 2.96
N GLY A 79 10.44 9.54 2.27
CA GLY A 79 9.11 8.98 2.52
C GLY A 79 8.69 8.04 1.40
N ILE A 80 7.58 7.35 1.58
CA ILE A 80 6.96 6.52 0.55
C ILE A 80 5.51 6.93 0.40
N LYS A 81 5.11 7.23 -0.82
CA LYS A 81 3.72 7.48 -1.19
C LYS A 81 3.08 6.20 -1.69
N ILE A 82 1.81 6.01 -1.36
CA ILE A 82 1.02 4.86 -1.76
C ILE A 82 -0.11 5.34 -2.68
N TYR A 83 -0.35 4.57 -3.74
CA TYR A 83 -1.37 4.86 -4.75
C TYR A 83 -2.26 3.63 -4.93
N ASP A 84 -3.54 3.85 -5.19
CA ASP A 84 -4.44 2.78 -5.55
C ASP A 84 -4.29 2.35 -7.03
N LYS A 85 -5.10 1.39 -7.46
CA LYS A 85 -5.09 0.88 -8.84
C LYS A 85 -5.43 1.93 -9.89
N ASN A 86 -6.10 3.00 -9.50
CA ASN A 86 -6.46 4.12 -10.37
C ASN A 86 -5.44 5.25 -10.32
N ASN A 87 -4.27 4.97 -9.75
CA ASN A 87 -3.19 5.94 -9.58
C ASN A 87 -3.56 7.12 -8.66
N LYS A 88 -4.54 6.92 -7.81
CA LYS A 88 -4.94 7.91 -6.81
C LYS A 88 -4.07 7.73 -5.57
N GLU A 89 -3.45 8.82 -5.12
CA GLU A 89 -2.70 8.83 -3.87
C GLU A 89 -3.65 8.61 -2.69
N ILE A 90 -3.29 7.68 -1.79
CA ILE A 90 -4.09 7.38 -0.60
C ILE A 90 -3.37 7.85 0.66
N LYS A 91 -4.13 8.08 1.72
CA LYS A 91 -3.57 8.32 3.05
C LYS A 91 -2.96 7.01 3.57
N VAL A 92 -1.81 7.12 4.21
CA VAL A 92 -1.06 5.95 4.69
C VAL A 92 -1.44 5.53 6.11
N ASN A 93 -2.48 6.10 6.66
CA ASN A 93 -3.01 5.74 7.98
C ASN A 93 -4.53 5.55 7.86
N GLY A 94 -4.94 4.41 7.33
CA GLY A 94 -6.33 4.06 7.15
C GLY A 94 -6.90 4.36 5.77
N GLY A 95 -6.08 4.76 4.80
CA GLY A 95 -6.56 4.98 3.44
C GLY A 95 -7.09 3.70 2.81
N GLU A 96 -8.23 3.79 2.14
CA GLU A 96 -8.85 2.64 1.49
C GLU A 96 -8.20 2.33 0.14
N LEU A 97 -8.04 1.03 -0.10
CA LEU A 97 -7.60 0.49 -1.38
C LEU A 97 -8.78 -0.24 -2.01
N PRO A 98 -9.19 0.11 -3.25
CA PRO A 98 -10.23 -0.63 -3.94
C PRO A 98 -9.88 -2.11 -4.09
N THR A 99 -10.87 -2.97 -3.91
CA THR A 99 -10.72 -4.40 -4.07
C THR A 99 -11.32 -4.86 -5.39
N ASP A 100 -10.69 -5.86 -6.01
CA ASP A 100 -11.21 -6.54 -7.18
C ASP A 100 -11.58 -7.97 -6.77
N MET A 101 -12.81 -8.15 -6.29
CA MET A 101 -13.28 -9.47 -5.86
C MET A 101 -13.88 -10.21 -7.04
N ASP A 102 -13.53 -11.50 -7.15
CA ASP A 102 -14.11 -12.38 -8.16
C ASP A 102 -15.59 -12.59 -7.87
N LYS A 103 -16.39 -12.62 -8.94
CA LYS A 103 -17.83 -12.89 -8.84
C LYS A 103 -18.07 -14.39 -8.76
N SER A 104 -17.44 -15.05 -7.79
CA SER A 104 -17.61 -16.48 -7.59
C SER A 104 -19.03 -16.81 -7.14
N THR A 105 -19.56 -17.92 -7.65
CA THR A 105 -20.84 -18.50 -7.23
C THR A 105 -20.67 -19.57 -6.15
N VAL A 106 -19.43 -19.89 -5.77
CA VAL A 106 -19.16 -20.88 -4.72
C VAL A 106 -19.57 -20.30 -3.37
N TYR A 107 -20.46 -20.98 -2.71
CA TYR A 107 -20.98 -20.56 -1.42
C TYR A 107 -19.89 -20.57 -0.35
N GLY A 108 -19.78 -19.46 0.37
CA GLY A 108 -18.87 -19.33 1.50
C GLY A 108 -17.45 -18.98 1.17
N GLU A 109 -17.03 -19.07 -0.10
CA GLU A 109 -15.67 -18.74 -0.53
C GLU A 109 -15.67 -17.59 -1.51
N LYS A 110 -14.81 -16.61 -1.26
CA LYS A 110 -14.59 -15.48 -2.15
C LYS A 110 -13.10 -15.22 -2.29
N SER A 111 -12.68 -14.97 -3.51
CA SER A 111 -11.30 -14.61 -3.82
C SER A 111 -11.27 -13.30 -4.59
N GLY A 112 -10.17 -12.62 -4.51
CA GLY A 112 -9.97 -11.38 -5.24
C GLY A 112 -8.56 -10.87 -5.11
N SER A 113 -8.39 -9.59 -5.41
CA SER A 113 -7.07 -8.96 -5.38
C SER A 113 -7.17 -7.48 -4.99
N VAL A 114 -6.01 -6.95 -4.56
CA VAL A 114 -5.79 -5.52 -4.37
C VAL A 114 -4.54 -5.16 -5.14
N THR A 115 -4.64 -4.16 -6.00
CA THR A 115 -3.51 -3.61 -6.74
C THR A 115 -3.18 -2.23 -6.19
N PHE A 116 -1.93 -2.01 -5.87
CA PHE A 116 -1.46 -0.73 -5.35
C PHE A 116 -0.01 -0.49 -5.75
N SER A 117 0.40 0.77 -5.66
CA SER A 117 1.75 1.18 -6.03
C SER A 117 2.40 1.94 -4.89
N ALA A 118 3.72 1.87 -4.84
CA ALA A 118 4.53 2.62 -3.91
C ALA A 118 5.62 3.37 -4.67
N ALA A 119 5.89 4.60 -4.28
CA ALA A 119 6.97 5.41 -4.85
C ALA A 119 7.72 6.14 -3.73
N PRO A 120 9.06 6.16 -3.78
CA PRO A 120 9.83 7.00 -2.89
C PRO A 120 9.50 8.47 -3.13
N ALA A 121 9.58 9.27 -2.08
CA ALA A 121 9.25 10.69 -2.17
C ALA A 121 10.14 11.51 -1.23
N SER A 122 10.28 12.79 -1.51
CA SER A 122 10.95 13.72 -0.61
C SER A 122 10.11 13.89 0.66
N LEU A 123 10.65 13.49 1.79
CA LEU A 123 9.97 13.64 3.08
C LEU A 123 10.15 15.04 3.66
N THR A 124 11.34 15.63 3.49
CA THR A 124 11.74 16.87 4.15
C THR A 124 12.14 17.99 3.19
N GLY A 125 12.33 17.68 1.90
CA GLY A 125 12.92 18.60 0.93
C GLY A 125 14.45 18.60 0.94
N ALA A 126 15.08 18.01 1.94
CA ALA A 126 16.53 17.87 1.99
C ALA A 126 16.99 16.69 1.14
N ARG A 127 18.20 16.80 0.58
CA ARG A 127 18.80 15.74 -0.20
C ARG A 127 19.05 14.52 0.68
N PRO A 128 18.52 13.33 0.32
CA PRO A 128 18.74 12.13 1.11
C PRO A 128 20.21 11.71 1.16
N ALA A 129 20.61 11.13 2.29
CA ALA A 129 21.87 10.43 2.37
C ALA A 129 21.81 9.18 1.47
N PRO A 130 22.94 8.76 0.86
CA PRO A 130 22.96 7.55 0.06
C PRO A 130 22.74 6.30 0.92
N GLY A 131 22.26 5.24 0.30
CA GLY A 131 22.08 3.95 0.94
C GLY A 131 20.64 3.46 0.85
N GLN A 132 20.45 2.22 1.32
CA GLN A 132 19.15 1.60 1.36
C GLN A 132 18.31 2.15 2.52
N PHE A 133 17.00 2.09 2.37
CA PHE A 133 16.05 2.46 3.42
C PHE A 133 14.97 1.40 3.53
N THR A 134 14.39 1.31 4.71
CA THR A 134 13.31 0.37 5.00
C THR A 134 12.12 1.09 5.64
N ALA A 135 10.95 0.54 5.44
CA ALA A 135 9.72 0.96 6.08
C ALA A 135 8.78 -0.23 6.20
N THR A 136 7.84 -0.14 7.12
CA THR A 136 6.86 -1.19 7.34
C THR A 136 5.44 -0.63 7.34
N ALA A 137 4.51 -1.45 6.83
CA ALA A 137 3.10 -1.14 6.82
C ALA A 137 2.29 -2.43 6.84
N THR A 138 1.00 -2.31 7.12
CA THR A 138 0.05 -3.42 7.07
C THR A 138 -1.13 -3.06 6.18
N ILE A 139 -1.68 -4.07 5.52
CA ILE A 139 -2.96 -3.95 4.83
C ILE A 139 -3.95 -4.81 5.60
N THR A 140 -5.06 -4.22 6.03
CA THR A 140 -6.11 -4.94 6.72
C THR A 140 -7.28 -5.17 5.79
N VAL A 141 -7.88 -6.34 5.91
CA VAL A 141 -9.09 -6.70 5.19
C VAL A 141 -10.23 -6.80 6.19
N GLU A 142 -11.29 -6.07 5.94
CA GLU A 142 -12.47 -6.06 6.81
C GLU A 142 -13.71 -6.49 6.05
N ILE A 143 -14.58 -7.22 6.72
CA ILE A 143 -15.93 -7.51 6.25
C ILE A 143 -16.83 -6.45 6.85
N VAL A 144 -17.38 -5.60 6.00
CA VAL A 144 -18.23 -4.47 6.38
C VAL A 144 -19.64 -4.77 5.93
N ARG A 145 -20.58 -4.73 6.86
CA ARG A 145 -22.00 -4.98 6.61
C ARG A 145 -22.85 -3.78 6.95
#